data_7755af5ff9753716ba905cec310528fd
#
_entry.id   7755af5ff9753716ba905cec310528fd
#
_cell.length_a   1.000
_cell.length_b   1.000
_cell.length_c   1.000
_cell.angle_alpha   90.00
_cell.angle_beta   90.00
_cell.angle_gamma   90.00
#
_symmetry.space_group_name_H-M   'P 1'
#
loop_
_entity.id
_entity.type
_entity.pdbx_description
1 polymer ?
#
loop_
_entity_poly.entity_id
_entity_poly.type
_entity_poly.pdbx_seq_one_letter_code
_entity_poly.pdbx_strand_id
1 'polypeptide(L)'
;CVFESDILHILLANSILSTTKQFREIKKIHFLKVGDYMKTITRTKYLDRIIELNGTPDIKIITGIRRSGKSKLMQAYTEYLKSNFENINIIFIDFMDLAYEEIKEYHALHAYVEEHYQKGKTNYLFVDEVQMCPKFELAINSLYSKGKYDIYVTGSNAFLLSADLATLFTGRYIEIHVFPFSFQEYCQYYNDVSDKDKLFDDYAINGGLAGSYAYRTEKDRTNYIKEVYETIVTRDLVQKYALPDTLVLQRLSEFLMDNISNLTSPNKVSQLLTANETP
;
A
#
# COMPACT_ATOMS: atom_id res chain seq x y z
N CYS A 1 9.72 -26.15 -33.32
CA CYS A 1 10.12 -25.53 -34.60
C CYS A 1 10.06 -24.00 -34.62
N VAL A 2 9.38 -23.33 -33.71
CA VAL A 2 9.37 -21.85 -33.64
C VAL A 2 10.43 -21.34 -32.62
N PHE A 3 10.72 -22.12 -31.60
CA PHE A 3 11.68 -21.79 -30.53
C PHE A 3 13.17 -21.84 -30.95
N GLU A 4 13.50 -22.64 -31.95
CA GLU A 4 14.88 -22.75 -32.42
C GLU A 4 15.30 -21.61 -33.36
N SER A 5 14.36 -20.99 -34.07
CA SER A 5 14.59 -19.85 -34.93
C SER A 5 14.97 -18.60 -34.13
N ASP A 6 14.33 -18.37 -32.97
CA ASP A 6 14.57 -17.19 -32.16
C ASP A 6 15.92 -17.24 -31.43
N ILE A 7 16.37 -18.43 -31.04
CA ILE A 7 17.70 -18.64 -30.43
C ILE A 7 18.81 -18.39 -31.46
N LEU A 8 18.62 -18.80 -32.70
CA LEU A 8 19.62 -18.61 -33.77
C LEU A 8 19.75 -17.13 -34.16
N HIS A 9 18.63 -16.39 -34.18
CA HIS A 9 18.64 -14.93 -34.39
C HIS A 9 19.34 -14.16 -33.27
N ILE A 10 19.15 -14.60 -32.02
CA ILE A 10 19.80 -14.01 -30.83
C ILE A 10 21.31 -14.31 -30.86
N LEU A 11 21.73 -15.50 -31.28
CA LEU A 11 23.15 -15.87 -31.39
C LEU A 11 23.84 -15.16 -32.55
N LEU A 12 23.18 -14.96 -33.68
CA LEU A 12 23.71 -14.19 -34.84
C LEU A 12 23.80 -12.69 -34.53
N ALA A 13 22.78 -12.13 -33.83
CA ALA A 13 22.83 -10.75 -33.34
C ALA A 13 24.00 -10.53 -32.36
N ASN A 14 24.27 -11.49 -31.48
CA ASN A 14 25.40 -11.44 -30.54
C ASN A 14 26.78 -11.49 -31.22
N SER A 15 26.88 -12.18 -32.34
CA SER A 15 28.13 -12.25 -33.12
C SER A 15 28.44 -10.93 -33.86
N ILE A 16 27.44 -10.24 -34.38
CA ILE A 16 27.58 -8.99 -35.13
C ILE A 16 27.82 -7.79 -34.19
N LEU A 17 27.30 -7.82 -32.99
CA LEU A 17 27.35 -6.71 -32.01
C LEU A 17 28.58 -6.77 -31.08
N SER A 18 29.37 -7.86 -31.14
CA SER A 18 30.59 -7.98 -30.32
C SER A 18 31.73 -7.02 -30.69
N THR A 19 31.63 -6.30 -31.81
CA THR A 19 32.66 -5.42 -32.36
C THR A 19 32.42 -3.93 -32.17
N THR A 20 31.28 -3.48 -31.63
CA THR A 20 31.00 -2.06 -31.46
C THR A 20 31.07 -1.59 -30.00
N LYS A 21 31.61 -0.37 -29.81
CA LYS A 21 31.75 0.30 -28.50
C LYS A 21 30.40 0.37 -27.71
N GLN A 22 29.27 0.38 -28.41
CA GLN A 22 27.92 0.39 -27.87
C GLN A 22 27.55 -0.91 -27.10
N PHE A 23 28.15 -2.06 -27.50
CA PHE A 23 27.90 -3.35 -26.84
C PHE A 23 28.62 -3.48 -25.50
N ARG A 24 29.68 -2.69 -25.26
CA ARG A 24 30.32 -2.67 -23.93
C ARG A 24 29.49 -1.97 -22.88
N GLU A 25 28.62 -1.06 -23.25
CA GLU A 25 27.68 -0.42 -22.32
C GLU A 25 26.46 -1.29 -22.06
N ILE A 26 25.97 -2.03 -23.06
CA ILE A 26 24.84 -2.95 -22.91
C ILE A 26 25.22 -4.16 -22.04
N LYS A 27 26.46 -4.62 -22.02
CA LYS A 27 26.95 -5.66 -21.10
C LYS A 27 26.97 -5.25 -19.62
N LYS A 28 26.72 -3.98 -19.29
CA LYS A 28 26.51 -3.49 -17.92
C LYS A 28 25.06 -3.55 -17.48
N ILE A 29 24.12 -3.99 -18.32
CA ILE A 29 22.78 -4.33 -17.88
C ILE A 29 22.92 -5.67 -17.13
N HIS A 30 23.19 -5.59 -15.83
CA HIS A 30 22.94 -6.70 -14.92
C HIS A 30 21.48 -7.07 -15.09
N PHE A 31 21.20 -8.31 -15.52
CA PHE A 31 19.89 -8.91 -15.34
C PHE A 31 19.68 -9.02 -13.82
N LEU A 32 19.11 -7.97 -13.23
CA LEU A 32 18.68 -8.00 -11.86
C LEU A 32 17.62 -9.10 -11.75
N LYS A 33 17.71 -9.95 -10.73
CA LYS A 33 16.70 -10.97 -10.47
C LYS A 33 15.35 -10.28 -10.28
N VAL A 34 14.27 -10.95 -10.66
CA VAL A 34 12.90 -10.50 -10.34
C VAL A 34 12.85 -10.30 -8.81
N GLY A 35 12.74 -9.06 -8.35
CA GLY A 35 12.82 -8.69 -6.92
C GLY A 35 13.89 -7.63 -6.60
N ASP A 36 14.94 -7.49 -7.42
CA ASP A 36 15.98 -6.46 -7.21
C ASP A 36 15.55 -5.06 -7.71
N TYR A 37 14.34 -4.95 -8.30
CA TYR A 37 13.84 -3.71 -8.88
C TYR A 37 13.29 -2.70 -7.88
N MET A 38 13.00 -3.15 -6.65
CA MET A 38 12.46 -2.25 -5.62
C MET A 38 13.40 -2.20 -4.42
N LYS A 39 14.14 -1.11 -4.31
CA LYS A 39 14.86 -0.79 -3.09
C LYS A 39 13.83 -0.57 -1.98
N THR A 40 13.99 -1.28 -0.88
CA THR A 40 13.15 -1.09 0.32
C THR A 40 13.86 -0.11 1.25
N ILE A 41 13.12 0.85 1.78
CA ILE A 41 13.58 1.69 2.88
C ILE A 41 12.81 1.37 4.15
N THR A 42 13.48 1.45 5.28
CA THR A 42 12.81 1.38 6.58
C THR A 42 12.12 2.72 6.82
N ARG A 43 10.80 2.70 6.96
CA ARG A 43 10.00 3.89 7.27
C ARG A 43 10.02 4.16 8.77
N THR A 44 11.16 4.62 9.27
CA THR A 44 11.50 4.72 10.70
C THR A 44 10.41 5.42 11.49
N LYS A 45 9.90 6.57 11.03
CA LYS A 45 8.83 7.31 11.69
C LYS A 45 7.60 6.45 12.02
N TYR A 46 7.17 5.62 11.09
CA TYR A 46 6.00 4.76 11.28
C TYR A 46 6.34 3.51 12.08
N LEU A 47 7.52 2.92 11.82
CA LEU A 47 7.98 1.74 12.54
C LEU A 47 8.18 2.05 14.02
N ASP A 48 8.84 3.17 14.37
CA ASP A 48 9.02 3.60 15.75
C ASP A 48 7.67 3.80 16.45
N ARG A 49 6.70 4.41 15.73
CA ARG A 49 5.35 4.58 16.27
C ARG A 49 4.66 3.25 16.57
N ILE A 50 4.80 2.25 15.72
CA ILE A 50 4.23 0.91 15.97
C ILE A 50 4.95 0.25 17.15
N ILE A 51 6.26 0.39 17.25
CA ILE A 51 7.07 -0.13 18.36
C ILE A 51 6.64 0.49 19.70
N GLU A 52 6.40 1.80 19.74
CA GLU A 52 5.89 2.50 20.94
C GLU A 52 4.53 1.97 21.41
N LEU A 53 3.71 1.49 20.48
CA LEU A 53 2.38 0.95 20.74
C LEU A 53 2.38 -0.53 21.08
N ASN A 54 3.54 -1.19 21.09
CA ASN A 54 3.66 -2.60 21.42
C ASN A 54 3.10 -2.89 22.82
N GLY A 55 2.22 -3.88 22.91
CA GLY A 55 1.62 -4.32 24.17
C GLY A 55 0.58 -3.34 24.75
N THR A 56 0.23 -2.24 24.06
CA THR A 56 -0.90 -1.40 24.48
C THR A 56 -2.22 -2.12 24.17
N PRO A 57 -3.29 -1.89 24.97
CA PRO A 57 -4.51 -2.65 24.83
C PRO A 57 -5.28 -2.37 23.53
N ASP A 58 -5.07 -1.21 22.92
CA ASP A 58 -5.87 -0.80 21.76
C ASP A 58 -5.57 -1.62 20.50
N ILE A 59 -6.56 -1.72 19.61
CA ILE A 59 -6.38 -2.26 18.26
C ILE A 59 -5.60 -1.23 17.43
N LYS A 60 -4.47 -1.63 16.83
CA LYS A 60 -3.65 -0.77 15.97
C LYS A 60 -4.15 -0.88 14.54
N ILE A 61 -4.67 0.22 14.01
CA ILE A 61 -5.24 0.27 12.67
C ILE A 61 -4.32 1.08 11.77
N ILE A 62 -3.72 0.41 10.80
CA ILE A 62 -2.82 1.02 9.84
C ILE A 62 -3.62 1.37 8.59
N THR A 63 -3.93 2.66 8.44
CA THR A 63 -4.67 3.21 7.31
C THR A 63 -3.75 3.87 6.30
N GLY A 64 -4.27 4.21 5.14
CA GLY A 64 -3.53 4.91 4.08
C GLY A 64 -4.00 4.48 2.71
N ILE A 65 -3.74 5.30 1.71
CA ILE A 65 -4.14 5.00 0.33
C ILE A 65 -3.51 3.68 -0.16
N ARG A 66 -4.10 3.11 -1.18
CA ARG A 66 -3.56 1.94 -1.86
C ARG A 66 -2.11 2.19 -2.29
N ARG A 67 -1.23 1.21 -2.07
CA ARG A 67 0.23 1.26 -2.39
C ARG A 67 1.04 2.30 -1.59
N SER A 68 0.53 2.83 -0.48
CA SER A 68 1.30 3.68 0.44
C SER A 68 2.35 2.93 1.27
N GLY A 69 2.36 1.59 1.23
CA GLY A 69 3.36 0.76 1.92
C GLY A 69 2.92 0.17 3.26
N LYS A 70 1.61 0.10 3.55
CA LYS A 70 1.06 -0.48 4.80
C LYS A 70 1.52 -1.91 5.06
N SER A 71 1.34 -2.82 4.09
CA SER A 71 1.76 -4.23 4.18
C SER A 71 3.26 -4.37 4.43
N LYS A 72 4.09 -3.53 3.77
CA LYS A 72 5.54 -3.51 4.00
C LYS A 72 5.91 -3.05 5.39
N LEU A 73 5.17 -2.08 5.93
CA LEU A 73 5.36 -1.62 7.30
C LEU A 73 5.00 -2.71 8.33
N MET A 74 3.90 -3.46 8.11
CA MET A 74 3.55 -4.61 8.94
C MET A 74 4.62 -5.71 8.88
N GLN A 75 5.12 -6.03 7.68
CA GLN A 75 6.20 -7.00 7.50
C GLN A 75 7.47 -6.56 8.26
N ALA A 76 7.89 -5.30 8.11
CA ALA A 76 9.05 -4.76 8.83
C ALA A 76 8.87 -4.86 10.36
N TYR A 77 7.67 -4.62 10.85
CA TYR A 77 7.39 -4.76 12.28
C TYR A 77 7.40 -6.22 12.75
N THR A 78 6.88 -7.17 11.94
CA THR A 78 6.99 -8.59 12.28
C THR A 78 8.46 -9.08 12.33
N GLU A 79 9.31 -8.57 11.44
CA GLU A 79 10.75 -8.85 11.46
C GLU A 79 11.42 -8.26 12.72
N TYR A 80 11.06 -7.04 13.09
CA TYR A 80 11.50 -6.42 14.33
C TYR A 80 11.10 -7.26 15.55
N LEU A 81 9.86 -7.73 15.64
CA LEU A 81 9.38 -8.56 16.74
C LEU A 81 10.17 -9.88 16.83
N LYS A 82 10.36 -10.57 15.71
CA LYS A 82 11.14 -11.82 15.65
C LYS A 82 12.60 -11.64 16.07
N SER A 83 13.16 -10.47 15.81
CA SER A 83 14.57 -10.18 16.14
C SER A 83 14.79 -9.74 17.59
N ASN A 84 13.76 -9.24 18.26
CA ASN A 84 13.89 -8.62 19.58
C ASN A 84 13.16 -9.38 20.71
N PHE A 85 12.29 -10.36 20.37
CA PHE A 85 11.50 -11.09 21.35
C PHE A 85 11.55 -12.60 21.08
N GLU A 86 11.84 -13.41 22.11
CA GLU A 86 11.97 -14.87 21.97
C GLU A 86 10.64 -15.61 22.16
N ASN A 87 9.80 -15.16 23.09
CA ASN A 87 8.59 -15.89 23.49
C ASN A 87 7.32 -15.28 22.86
N ILE A 88 7.29 -15.22 21.53
CA ILE A 88 6.17 -14.67 20.77
C ILE A 88 5.54 -15.70 19.86
N ASN A 89 4.28 -15.46 19.51
CA ASN A 89 3.55 -16.13 18.45
C ASN A 89 3.00 -15.06 17.49
N ILE A 90 3.27 -15.19 16.20
CA ILE A 90 2.82 -14.26 15.18
C ILE A 90 1.81 -14.97 14.27
N ILE A 91 0.57 -14.51 14.29
CA ILE A 91 -0.50 -14.92 13.40
C ILE A 91 -0.62 -13.82 12.36
N PHE A 92 -0.14 -14.09 11.14
CA PHE A 92 -0.15 -13.11 10.04
C PHE A 92 -1.08 -13.62 8.92
N ILE A 93 -2.11 -12.85 8.63
CA ILE A 93 -3.14 -13.15 7.63
C ILE A 93 -3.08 -12.03 6.57
N ASP A 94 -2.81 -12.40 5.33
CA ASP A 94 -2.86 -11.51 4.17
C ASP A 94 -4.05 -11.91 3.29
N PHE A 95 -5.12 -11.16 3.31
CA PHE A 95 -6.31 -11.47 2.52
C PHE A 95 -6.15 -11.29 1.00
N MET A 96 -4.99 -10.82 0.55
CA MET A 96 -4.64 -10.86 -0.87
C MET A 96 -4.04 -12.21 -1.28
N ASP A 97 -3.59 -13.02 -0.33
CA ASP A 97 -3.10 -14.38 -0.60
C ASP A 97 -4.26 -15.38 -0.62
N LEU A 98 -4.30 -16.20 -1.68
CA LEU A 98 -5.30 -17.27 -1.85
C LEU A 98 -5.25 -18.32 -0.72
N ALA A 99 -4.14 -18.45 -0.02
CA ALA A 99 -4.03 -19.34 1.14
C ALA A 99 -5.04 -19.02 2.25
N TYR A 100 -5.57 -17.80 2.26
CA TYR A 100 -6.56 -17.33 3.25
C TYR A 100 -7.96 -17.16 2.67
N GLU A 101 -8.25 -17.68 1.45
CA GLU A 101 -9.54 -17.51 0.79
C GLU A 101 -10.69 -18.08 1.61
N GLU A 102 -10.50 -19.26 2.22
CA GLU A 102 -11.53 -19.93 3.01
C GLU A 102 -11.88 -19.23 4.33
N ILE A 103 -11.02 -18.32 4.80
CA ILE A 103 -11.25 -17.57 6.05
C ILE A 103 -11.67 -16.12 5.83
N LYS A 104 -12.08 -15.73 4.63
CA LYS A 104 -12.65 -14.41 4.30
C LYS A 104 -14.09 -14.22 4.82
N GLU A 105 -14.54 -15.04 5.76
CA GLU A 105 -15.78 -14.92 6.50
C GLU A 105 -15.44 -14.71 7.98
N TYR A 106 -16.14 -13.81 8.68
CA TYR A 106 -15.74 -13.36 10.00
C TYR A 106 -15.74 -14.46 11.08
N HIS A 107 -16.63 -15.46 11.00
CA HIS A 107 -16.58 -16.61 11.91
C HIS A 107 -15.39 -17.52 11.62
N ALA A 108 -15.09 -17.73 10.34
CA ALA A 108 -13.92 -18.52 9.93
C ALA A 108 -12.60 -17.81 10.32
N LEU A 109 -12.53 -16.49 10.12
CA LEU A 109 -11.42 -15.66 10.59
C LEU A 109 -11.21 -15.81 12.11
N HIS A 110 -12.30 -15.67 12.88
CA HIS A 110 -12.25 -15.81 14.34
C HIS A 110 -11.77 -17.20 14.75
N ALA A 111 -12.34 -18.27 14.17
CA ALA A 111 -11.98 -19.66 14.47
C ALA A 111 -10.50 -19.92 14.14
N TYR A 112 -10.04 -19.48 12.97
CA TYR A 112 -8.64 -19.61 12.55
C TYR A 112 -7.66 -18.98 13.56
N VAL A 113 -7.95 -17.75 14.02
CA VAL A 113 -7.10 -17.05 14.99
C VAL A 113 -7.08 -17.79 16.33
N GLU A 114 -8.22 -18.31 16.81
CA GLU A 114 -8.31 -19.07 18.05
C GLU A 114 -7.53 -20.42 17.96
N GLU A 115 -7.57 -21.08 16.81
CA GLU A 115 -6.83 -22.33 16.58
C GLU A 115 -5.31 -22.09 16.61
N HIS A 116 -4.84 -20.92 16.13
CA HIS A 116 -3.42 -20.59 16.09
C HIS A 116 -2.91 -19.88 17.38
N TYR A 117 -3.76 -19.74 18.39
CA TYR A 117 -3.38 -19.19 19.69
C TYR A 117 -2.39 -20.11 20.40
N GLN A 118 -1.31 -19.56 20.93
CA GLN A 118 -0.31 -20.29 21.72
C GLN A 118 -0.29 -19.81 23.17
N LYS A 119 -0.75 -20.70 24.09
CA LYS A 119 -0.74 -20.41 25.52
C LYS A 119 0.68 -20.21 26.04
N GLY A 120 0.87 -19.17 26.84
CA GLY A 120 2.18 -18.86 27.46
C GLY A 120 3.10 -18.02 26.56
N LYS A 121 2.68 -17.67 25.35
CA LYS A 121 3.38 -16.72 24.49
C LYS A 121 2.63 -15.41 24.37
N THR A 122 3.34 -14.34 24.04
CA THR A 122 2.72 -13.10 23.58
C THR A 122 2.21 -13.32 22.15
N ASN A 123 0.90 -13.26 21.97
CA ASN A 123 0.27 -13.51 20.67
C ASN A 123 0.00 -12.21 19.93
N TYR A 124 0.62 -12.04 18.78
CA TYR A 124 0.42 -10.93 17.86
C TYR A 124 -0.47 -11.38 16.71
N LEU A 125 -1.55 -10.63 16.46
CA LEU A 125 -2.43 -10.84 15.33
C LEU A 125 -2.26 -9.71 14.31
N PHE A 126 -1.88 -10.06 13.10
CA PHE A 126 -1.77 -9.17 11.96
C PHE A 126 -2.78 -9.59 10.89
N VAL A 127 -3.66 -8.67 10.49
CA VAL A 127 -4.61 -8.91 9.39
C VAL A 127 -4.44 -7.81 8.35
N ASP A 128 -3.88 -8.16 7.21
CA ASP A 128 -3.67 -7.24 6.08
C ASP A 128 -4.88 -7.25 5.14
N GLU A 129 -5.26 -6.06 4.64
CA GLU A 129 -6.44 -5.82 3.78
C GLU A 129 -7.75 -6.36 4.39
N VAL A 130 -7.98 -6.05 5.66
CA VAL A 130 -9.07 -6.60 6.50
C VAL A 130 -10.47 -6.42 5.89
N GLN A 131 -10.68 -5.39 5.07
CA GLN A 131 -11.96 -5.15 4.38
C GLN A 131 -12.34 -6.25 3.37
N MET A 132 -11.40 -7.14 3.01
CA MET A 132 -11.70 -8.30 2.17
C MET A 132 -12.52 -9.37 2.92
N CYS A 133 -12.64 -9.27 4.24
CA CYS A 133 -13.48 -10.10 5.08
C CYS A 133 -14.73 -9.30 5.50
N PRO A 134 -15.91 -9.53 4.91
CA PRO A 134 -17.14 -8.84 5.32
C PRO A 134 -17.43 -9.03 6.80
N LYS A 135 -17.82 -7.97 7.50
CA LYS A 135 -18.11 -7.97 8.95
C LYS A 135 -16.90 -8.34 9.82
N PHE A 136 -15.68 -8.10 9.32
CA PHE A 136 -14.44 -8.37 10.07
C PHE A 136 -14.44 -7.75 11.47
N GLU A 137 -15.09 -6.61 11.65
CA GLU A 137 -15.18 -5.90 12.93
C GLU A 137 -15.79 -6.76 14.05
N LEU A 138 -16.71 -7.68 13.71
CA LEU A 138 -17.30 -8.60 14.68
C LEU A 138 -16.26 -9.60 15.20
N ALA A 139 -15.44 -10.15 14.30
CA ALA A 139 -14.36 -11.07 14.66
C ALA A 139 -13.28 -10.34 15.50
N ILE A 140 -12.81 -9.17 15.01
CA ILE A 140 -11.74 -8.41 15.66
C ILE A 140 -12.19 -7.93 17.06
N ASN A 141 -13.40 -7.39 17.21
CA ASN A 141 -13.93 -6.98 18.52
C ASN A 141 -14.08 -8.17 19.50
N SER A 142 -14.50 -9.34 19.00
CA SER A 142 -14.57 -10.56 19.80
C SER A 142 -13.19 -11.01 20.29
N LEU A 143 -12.18 -11.01 19.41
CA LEU A 143 -10.80 -11.36 19.76
C LEU A 143 -10.18 -10.33 20.72
N TYR A 144 -10.45 -9.04 20.50
CA TYR A 144 -10.03 -7.97 21.39
C TYR A 144 -10.58 -8.15 22.81
N SER A 145 -11.86 -8.47 22.95
CA SER A 145 -12.51 -8.63 24.26
C SER A 145 -11.92 -9.77 25.11
N LYS A 146 -11.22 -10.71 24.49
CA LYS A 146 -10.52 -11.81 25.18
C LYS A 146 -9.23 -11.38 25.85
N GLY A 147 -8.65 -10.23 25.45
CA GLY A 147 -7.40 -9.71 26.02
C GLY A 147 -6.18 -10.62 25.82
N LYS A 148 -6.20 -11.46 24.78
CA LYS A 148 -5.16 -12.48 24.51
C LYS A 148 -4.20 -12.12 23.38
N TYR A 149 -4.55 -11.10 22.59
CA TYR A 149 -3.86 -10.76 21.36
C TYR A 149 -3.46 -9.28 21.35
N ASP A 150 -2.30 -8.99 20.85
CA ASP A 150 -1.92 -7.66 20.39
C ASP A 150 -2.29 -7.53 18.91
N ILE A 151 -3.29 -6.69 18.58
CA ILE A 151 -4.00 -6.74 17.30
C ILE A 151 -3.58 -5.57 16.40
N TYR A 152 -3.18 -5.91 15.18
CA TYR A 152 -2.81 -4.98 14.11
C TYR A 152 -3.62 -5.31 12.86
N VAL A 153 -4.32 -4.32 12.32
CA VAL A 153 -5.09 -4.50 11.08
C VAL A 153 -4.70 -3.42 10.07
N THR A 154 -4.72 -3.77 8.78
CA THR A 154 -4.61 -2.76 7.73
C THR A 154 -5.84 -2.74 6.84
N GLY A 155 -6.05 -1.61 6.21
CA GLY A 155 -7.03 -1.46 5.14
C GLY A 155 -6.81 -0.18 4.36
N SER A 156 -7.43 -0.09 3.18
CA SER A 156 -7.37 1.14 2.41
C SER A 156 -8.25 2.22 3.03
N ASN A 157 -7.87 3.50 2.86
CA ASN A 157 -8.63 4.65 3.38
C ASN A 157 -10.09 4.66 2.93
N ALA A 158 -10.39 4.15 1.74
CA ALA A 158 -11.74 4.12 1.25
C ALA A 158 -12.68 3.29 2.15
N PHE A 159 -12.16 2.23 2.77
CA PHE A 159 -12.94 1.32 3.62
C PHE A 159 -12.78 1.59 5.12
N LEU A 160 -11.63 2.13 5.54
CA LEU A 160 -11.33 2.43 6.94
C LEU A 160 -11.14 3.95 7.12
N LEU A 161 -12.17 4.75 6.82
CA LEU A 161 -12.18 6.17 7.16
C LEU A 161 -12.33 6.34 8.67
N SER A 162 -11.67 7.33 9.26
CA SER A 162 -11.65 7.59 10.70
C SER A 162 -13.05 7.67 11.31
N ALA A 163 -14.05 8.20 10.59
CA ALA A 163 -15.44 8.24 11.03
C ALA A 163 -16.07 6.85 11.14
N ASP A 164 -15.74 5.92 10.24
CA ASP A 164 -16.23 4.55 10.27
C ASP A 164 -15.53 3.76 11.40
N LEU A 165 -14.22 3.99 11.61
CA LEU A 165 -13.44 3.33 12.66
C LEU A 165 -14.02 3.57 14.05
N ALA A 166 -14.45 4.80 14.35
CA ALA A 166 -15.06 5.15 15.61
C ALA A 166 -16.32 4.33 15.88
N THR A 167 -17.11 4.01 14.85
CA THR A 167 -18.30 3.18 14.91
C THR A 167 -17.95 1.69 14.98
N LEU A 168 -17.05 1.22 14.13
CA LEU A 168 -16.67 -0.20 14.01
C LEU A 168 -15.99 -0.72 15.28
N PHE A 169 -15.12 0.09 15.90
CA PHE A 169 -14.28 -0.33 17.03
C PHE A 169 -14.62 0.39 18.34
N THR A 170 -15.69 1.19 18.38
CA THR A 170 -16.21 1.84 19.60
C THR A 170 -15.16 2.56 20.44
N GLY A 171 -14.20 3.23 19.77
CA GLY A 171 -13.12 4.00 20.42
C GLY A 171 -11.99 3.17 21.03
N ARG A 172 -11.89 1.87 20.71
CA ARG A 172 -10.88 0.94 21.24
C ARG A 172 -9.73 0.73 20.25
N TYR A 173 -9.32 1.78 19.58
CA TYR A 173 -8.29 1.70 18.53
C TYR A 173 -7.35 2.90 18.53
N ILE A 174 -6.17 2.70 17.97
CA ILE A 174 -5.24 3.76 17.63
C ILE A 174 -4.98 3.68 16.12
N GLU A 175 -5.22 4.78 15.42
CA GLU A 175 -4.96 4.90 13.99
C GLU A 175 -3.51 5.32 13.71
N ILE A 176 -2.87 4.62 12.76
CA ILE A 176 -1.57 4.96 12.19
C ILE A 176 -1.76 5.21 10.72
N HIS A 177 -1.85 6.49 10.34
CA HIS A 177 -2.09 6.88 8.95
C HIS A 177 -0.79 6.93 8.16
N VAL A 178 -0.66 6.03 7.17
CA VAL A 178 0.53 5.88 6.32
C VAL A 178 0.34 6.63 5.02
N PHE A 179 1.03 7.76 4.89
CA PHE A 179 1.08 8.53 3.64
C PHE A 179 2.01 7.89 2.61
N PRO A 180 1.90 8.23 1.32
CA PRO A 180 2.99 8.02 0.35
C PRO A 180 4.32 8.56 0.88
N PHE A 181 5.43 8.23 0.24
CA PHE A 181 6.74 8.70 0.68
C PHE A 181 6.79 10.21 0.77
N SER A 182 7.32 10.71 1.88
CA SER A 182 7.72 12.10 2.04
C SER A 182 8.99 12.37 1.21
N PHE A 183 9.31 13.65 1.00
CA PHE A 183 10.55 14.03 0.34
C PHE A 183 11.79 13.46 1.06
N GLN A 184 11.77 13.42 2.38
CA GLN A 184 12.85 12.80 3.16
C GLN A 184 13.03 11.31 2.83
N GLU A 185 11.92 10.56 2.74
CA GLU A 185 11.94 9.14 2.37
C GLU A 185 12.34 8.94 0.90
N TYR A 186 11.97 9.87 0.02
CA TYR A 186 12.43 9.92 -1.36
C TYR A 186 13.95 10.07 -1.44
N CYS A 187 14.54 11.00 -0.69
CA CYS A 187 15.99 11.17 -0.60
C CYS A 187 16.68 9.90 -0.06
N GLN A 188 16.12 9.25 0.95
CA GLN A 188 16.63 7.97 1.46
C GLN A 188 16.58 6.85 0.42
N TYR A 189 15.50 6.81 -0.36
CA TYR A 189 15.33 5.81 -1.42
C TYR A 189 16.43 5.94 -2.50
N TYR A 190 16.70 7.13 -2.97
CA TYR A 190 17.72 7.35 -4.00
C TYR A 190 19.15 7.38 -3.45
N ASN A 191 19.33 7.58 -2.15
CA ASN A 191 20.62 7.64 -1.46
C ASN A 191 21.58 8.69 -2.09
N ASP A 192 21.02 9.71 -2.72
CA ASP A 192 21.73 10.81 -3.34
C ASP A 192 21.20 12.12 -2.74
N VAL A 193 22.08 12.85 -2.10
CA VAL A 193 21.76 14.12 -1.41
C VAL A 193 22.66 15.25 -1.96
N SER A 194 23.35 15.00 -3.08
CA SER A 194 24.31 15.96 -3.65
C SER A 194 23.64 17.21 -4.18
N ASP A 195 22.41 17.08 -4.72
CA ASP A 195 21.61 18.19 -5.25
C ASP A 195 20.14 18.04 -4.77
N LYS A 196 19.84 18.66 -3.64
CA LYS A 196 18.50 18.58 -3.03
C LYS A 196 17.43 19.31 -3.83
N ASP A 197 17.78 20.37 -4.52
CA ASP A 197 16.83 21.16 -5.31
C ASP A 197 16.36 20.34 -6.50
N LYS A 198 17.29 19.73 -7.22
CA LYS A 198 16.96 18.81 -8.31
C LYS A 198 16.16 17.60 -7.83
N LEU A 199 16.53 17.00 -6.69
CA LEU A 199 15.77 15.90 -6.10
C LEU A 199 14.36 16.32 -5.70
N PHE A 200 14.18 17.56 -5.25
CA PHE A 200 12.87 18.09 -4.93
C PHE A 200 12.00 18.30 -6.17
N ASP A 201 12.57 18.83 -7.24
CA ASP A 201 11.88 18.96 -8.53
C ASP A 201 11.45 17.58 -9.07
N ASP A 202 12.35 16.60 -9.01
CA ASP A 202 12.05 15.21 -9.40
C ASP A 202 10.93 14.61 -8.50
N TYR A 203 10.96 14.87 -7.20
CA TYR A 203 9.91 14.43 -6.27
C TYR A 203 8.57 15.12 -6.54
N ALA A 204 8.57 16.41 -6.86
CA ALA A 204 7.36 17.15 -7.19
C ALA A 204 6.66 16.59 -8.43
N ILE A 205 7.42 16.07 -9.39
CA ILE A 205 6.92 15.44 -10.61
C ILE A 205 6.47 13.99 -10.36
N ASN A 206 7.31 13.18 -9.70
CA ASN A 206 7.08 11.75 -9.55
C ASN A 206 6.19 11.39 -8.36
N GLY A 207 5.99 12.31 -7.41
CA GLY A 207 5.21 12.08 -6.19
C GLY A 207 5.80 11.03 -5.25
N GLY A 208 5.03 10.66 -4.23
CA GLY A 208 5.46 9.76 -3.16
C GLY A 208 5.07 8.29 -3.34
N LEU A 209 4.49 7.87 -4.47
CA LEU A 209 4.12 6.47 -4.70
C LEU A 209 5.35 5.65 -5.09
N ALA A 210 6.05 5.10 -4.10
CA ALA A 210 7.33 4.41 -4.27
C ALA A 210 7.34 3.29 -5.32
N GLY A 211 6.20 2.66 -5.58
CA GLY A 211 6.07 1.67 -6.66
C GLY A 211 6.34 2.22 -8.05
N SER A 212 6.17 3.55 -8.26
CA SER A 212 6.48 4.19 -9.53
C SER A 212 7.99 4.24 -9.81
N TYR A 213 8.83 4.24 -8.76
CA TYR A 213 10.28 4.39 -8.90
C TYR A 213 10.97 3.16 -9.50
N ALA A 214 10.27 2.02 -9.55
CA ALA A 214 10.74 0.82 -10.26
C ALA A 214 10.79 1.00 -11.78
N TYR A 215 10.05 1.96 -12.33
CA TYR A 215 9.98 2.22 -13.77
C TYR A 215 11.06 3.19 -14.21
N ARG A 216 11.69 2.88 -15.35
CA ARG A 216 12.82 3.65 -15.87
C ARG A 216 12.40 4.88 -16.66
N THR A 217 11.25 4.84 -17.34
CA THR A 217 10.76 5.95 -18.15
C THR A 217 9.73 6.77 -17.39
N GLU A 218 9.71 8.08 -17.64
CA GLU A 218 8.71 8.99 -17.09
C GLU A 218 7.30 8.57 -17.49
N LYS A 219 7.12 8.15 -18.74
CA LYS A 219 5.83 7.65 -19.26
C LYS A 219 5.30 6.48 -18.42
N ASP A 220 6.15 5.51 -18.10
CA ASP A 220 5.72 4.33 -17.34
C ASP A 220 5.43 4.68 -15.87
N ARG A 221 6.18 5.62 -15.29
CA ARG A 221 5.91 6.16 -13.94
C ARG A 221 4.55 6.86 -13.90
N THR A 222 4.30 7.73 -14.86
CA THR A 222 3.02 8.45 -14.99
C THR A 222 1.87 7.48 -15.18
N ASN A 223 2.00 6.48 -16.05
CA ASN A 223 1.00 5.45 -16.25
C ASN A 223 0.70 4.69 -14.96
N TYR A 224 1.74 4.29 -14.21
CA TYR A 224 1.56 3.62 -12.92
C TYR A 224 0.76 4.48 -11.92
N ILE A 225 1.11 5.77 -11.80
CA ILE A 225 0.42 6.69 -10.89
C ILE A 225 -1.04 6.85 -11.32
N LYS A 226 -1.29 7.00 -12.63
CA LYS A 226 -2.64 7.09 -13.20
C LYS A 226 -3.46 5.84 -12.91
N GLU A 227 -2.93 4.65 -13.10
CA GLU A 227 -3.61 3.39 -12.77
C GLU A 227 -3.96 3.27 -11.29
N VAL A 228 -3.04 3.69 -10.40
CA VAL A 228 -3.33 3.72 -8.96
C VAL A 228 -4.44 4.69 -8.65
N TYR A 229 -4.40 5.90 -9.21
CA TYR A 229 -5.44 6.91 -9.05
C TYR A 229 -6.80 6.42 -9.55
N GLU A 230 -6.86 5.87 -10.77
CA GLU A 230 -8.09 5.31 -11.34
C GLU A 230 -8.65 4.18 -10.45
N THR A 231 -7.79 3.31 -9.93
CA THR A 231 -8.22 2.23 -9.02
C THR A 231 -8.84 2.80 -7.74
N ILE A 232 -8.24 3.84 -7.14
CA ILE A 232 -8.77 4.48 -5.93
C ILE A 232 -10.11 5.14 -6.23
N VAL A 233 -10.20 5.91 -7.31
CA VAL A 233 -11.41 6.69 -7.66
C VAL A 233 -12.53 5.78 -8.14
N THR A 234 -12.27 4.91 -9.12
CA THR A 234 -13.32 4.13 -9.78
C THR A 234 -13.71 2.87 -9.01
N ARG A 235 -12.76 2.22 -8.34
CA ARG A 235 -13.03 0.98 -7.63
C ARG A 235 -13.31 1.23 -6.14
N ASP A 236 -12.35 1.83 -5.43
CA ASP A 236 -12.43 1.89 -3.97
C ASP A 236 -13.54 2.85 -3.50
N LEU A 237 -13.67 4.05 -4.10
CA LEU A 237 -14.70 5.02 -3.72
C LEU A 237 -16.08 4.67 -4.26
N VAL A 238 -16.17 4.28 -5.54
CA VAL A 238 -17.45 3.88 -6.15
C VAL A 238 -18.06 2.69 -5.43
N GLN A 239 -17.26 1.68 -5.14
CA GLN A 239 -17.71 0.49 -4.42
C GLN A 239 -18.17 0.83 -2.99
N LYS A 240 -17.38 1.64 -2.27
CA LYS A 240 -17.72 2.02 -0.89
C LYS A 240 -19.04 2.80 -0.79
N TYR A 241 -19.22 3.77 -1.67
CA TYR A 241 -20.37 4.69 -1.61
C TYR A 241 -21.51 4.28 -2.53
N ALA A 242 -21.40 3.11 -3.22
CA ALA A 242 -22.37 2.62 -4.19
C ALA A 242 -22.78 3.71 -5.20
N LEU A 243 -21.79 4.48 -5.69
CA LEU A 243 -22.05 5.60 -6.58
C LEU A 243 -22.47 5.09 -7.98
N PRO A 244 -23.58 5.58 -8.54
CA PRO A 244 -24.10 5.09 -9.82
C PRO A 244 -23.26 5.58 -11.01
N ASP A 245 -22.54 6.69 -10.85
CA ASP A 245 -21.80 7.35 -11.93
C ASP A 245 -20.35 7.65 -11.54
N THR A 246 -19.43 7.00 -12.23
CA THR A 246 -17.98 7.21 -12.07
C THR A 246 -17.52 8.54 -12.67
N LEU A 247 -18.23 9.06 -13.68
CA LEU A 247 -17.86 10.29 -14.38
C LEU A 247 -17.98 11.52 -13.46
N VAL A 248 -19.03 11.56 -12.63
CA VAL A 248 -19.20 12.63 -11.64
C VAL A 248 -18.03 12.66 -10.66
N LEU A 249 -17.59 11.48 -10.21
CA LEU A 249 -16.47 11.36 -9.29
C LEU A 249 -15.14 11.76 -9.93
N GLN A 250 -14.92 11.41 -11.20
CA GLN A 250 -13.75 11.85 -11.96
C GLN A 250 -13.70 13.37 -12.11
N ARG A 251 -14.81 13.99 -12.53
CA ARG A 251 -14.92 15.45 -12.65
C ARG A 251 -14.70 16.17 -11.32
N LEU A 252 -15.27 15.62 -10.24
CA LEU A 252 -15.04 16.16 -8.89
C LEU A 252 -13.57 16.12 -8.53
N SER A 253 -12.92 15.03 -8.81
CA SER A 253 -11.52 14.78 -8.51
C SER A 253 -10.61 15.71 -9.32
N GLU A 254 -10.86 15.89 -10.62
CA GLU A 254 -10.17 16.84 -11.49
C GLU A 254 -10.35 18.29 -10.96
N PHE A 255 -11.59 18.66 -10.63
CA PHE A 255 -11.86 19.97 -10.05
C PHE A 255 -11.10 20.20 -8.75
N LEU A 256 -11.02 19.21 -7.87
CA LEU A 256 -10.29 19.33 -6.61
C LEU A 256 -8.77 19.45 -6.84
N MET A 257 -8.23 18.73 -7.83
CA MET A 257 -6.81 18.83 -8.20
C MET A 257 -6.46 20.21 -8.77
N ASP A 258 -7.33 20.76 -9.65
CA ASP A 258 -7.13 22.10 -10.24
C ASP A 258 -7.28 23.23 -9.22
N ASN A 259 -7.95 22.96 -8.10
CA ASN A 259 -8.21 23.94 -7.04
C ASN A 259 -7.44 23.65 -5.74
N ILE A 260 -6.31 22.95 -5.81
CA ILE A 260 -5.44 22.73 -4.64
C ILE A 260 -5.03 24.08 -4.06
N SER A 261 -5.14 24.21 -2.73
CA SER A 261 -4.88 25.44 -1.97
C SER A 261 -5.90 26.58 -2.15
N ASN A 262 -6.96 26.40 -2.94
CA ASN A 262 -8.05 27.36 -3.05
C ASN A 262 -9.18 27.03 -2.06
N LEU A 263 -9.81 28.08 -1.50
CA LEU A 263 -10.99 27.90 -0.67
C LEU A 263 -12.16 27.37 -1.52
N THR A 264 -12.68 26.23 -1.11
CA THR A 264 -13.81 25.56 -1.78
C THR A 264 -14.87 25.18 -0.75
N SER A 265 -16.15 25.20 -1.15
CA SER A 265 -17.26 24.75 -0.32
C SER A 265 -18.05 23.63 -1.02
N PRO A 266 -18.74 22.75 -0.28
CA PRO A 266 -19.61 21.74 -0.87
C PRO A 266 -20.66 22.33 -1.82
N ASN A 267 -21.21 23.50 -1.51
CA ASN A 267 -22.18 24.18 -2.36
C ASN A 267 -21.58 24.62 -3.71
N LYS A 268 -20.35 25.16 -3.69
CA LYS A 268 -19.66 25.56 -4.93
C LYS A 268 -19.38 24.33 -5.81
N VAL A 269 -18.95 23.23 -5.21
CA VAL A 269 -18.72 21.96 -5.92
C VAL A 269 -20.02 21.44 -6.53
N SER A 270 -21.12 21.40 -5.75
CA SER A 270 -22.43 20.95 -6.23
C SER A 270 -22.92 21.79 -7.41
N GLN A 271 -22.82 23.12 -7.35
CA GLN A 271 -23.20 24.02 -8.45
C GLN A 271 -22.40 23.76 -9.73
N LEU A 272 -21.09 23.47 -9.62
CA LEU A 272 -20.24 23.16 -10.78
C LEU A 272 -20.59 21.82 -11.43
N LEU A 273 -20.93 20.82 -10.63
CA LEU A 273 -21.33 19.51 -11.13
C LEU A 273 -22.70 19.55 -11.81
N THR A 274 -23.66 20.31 -11.25
CA THR A 274 -25.02 20.46 -11.83
C THR A 274 -25.08 21.40 -13.01
N ALA A 275 -24.24 22.44 -13.09
CA ALA A 275 -24.22 23.38 -14.22
C ALA A 275 -23.84 22.72 -15.56
N ASN A 276 -23.19 21.58 -15.55
CA ASN A 276 -22.81 20.81 -16.73
C ASN A 276 -23.87 19.77 -17.18
N GLU A 277 -24.99 19.66 -16.46
CA GLU A 277 -26.11 18.75 -16.78
C GLU A 277 -27.25 19.41 -17.52
N THR A 278 -27.17 20.72 -17.76
CA THR A 278 -28.16 21.42 -18.57
C THR A 278 -27.77 21.33 -20.04
N PRO A 279 -28.64 20.78 -20.92
CA PRO A 279 -28.40 20.60 -22.35
C PRO A 279 -28.24 21.92 -23.09
#